data_8be7ae36930d2df9ff7ff6652bf6477b
#
_entry.id   8be7ae36930d2df9ff7ff6652bf6477b
#
_cell.length_a   1.000
_cell.length_b   1.000
_cell.length_c   1.000
_cell.angle_alpha   90.00
_cell.angle_beta   90.00
_cell.angle_gamma   90.00
#
_symmetry.space_group_name_H-M   'P 1'
#
loop_
_entity.id
_entity.type
_entity.pdbx_description
1 polymer ?
#
loop_
_entity_poly.entity_id
_entity_poly.type
_entity_poly.pdbx_seq_one_letter_code
_entity_poly.pdbx_strand_id
1 'polypeptide(L)'
;MGHFKDIFREDSKYRVFLLTILITGLSYGLYKGMLDNFLAEVVKMGEMDRGVTEFFRELPGILLVFILAAFFMLSAESLYKAGAVIMLAGMAMHAFLPPTKVLATLAICTYSLGEHIQIGMKSTLTLGYSKEGKGGLALGMQSSATQIGTLIGYLVIVGVFTLFAKDQPYTLFFTVAAVLAGISAACSIRLTGKSEADSTKRRFYFHKKYTKYYMLEMFYGARKQVFLTFGPYVLILFYGANAATVSLLFALSAVACFIASPFVGKIIDRIGYKAVMVADTLILVVVCFFYGFAHHFFPKDIAFIVCCINYVLDSVISLASMASNVYVKDLSDSPDEVKATISTGVSINHVITVFIALFGGWIWETLGIETLFILSAVLGLCNSAYAATIKTK
;
A
#
# COMPACT_ATOMS: atom_id res chain seq x y z
N MET A 1 26.67 7.06 -15.25
CA MET A 1 26.04 8.38 -15.53
C MET A 1 25.48 8.51 -16.96
N GLY A 2 25.92 7.76 -17.95
CA GLY A 2 25.44 7.81 -19.33
C GLY A 2 23.97 7.35 -19.53
N HIS A 3 23.52 6.36 -18.78
CA HIS A 3 22.20 5.75 -19.00
C HIS A 3 20.98 6.63 -18.66
N PHE A 4 21.12 7.63 -17.79
CA PHE A 4 19.98 8.50 -17.43
C PHE A 4 19.51 9.41 -18.58
N LYS A 5 20.45 9.99 -19.34
CA LYS A 5 20.14 10.86 -20.48
C LYS A 5 19.41 10.15 -21.61
N ASP A 6 19.53 8.80 -21.65
CA ASP A 6 18.89 7.99 -22.68
C ASP A 6 17.41 7.70 -22.38
N ILE A 7 17.00 7.87 -21.12
CA ILE A 7 15.67 7.48 -20.63
C ILE A 7 14.72 8.69 -20.55
N PHE A 8 15.22 9.88 -20.20
CA PHE A 8 14.41 11.05 -19.87
C PHE A 8 14.63 12.21 -20.83
N ARG A 9 13.53 12.96 -21.09
CA ARG A 9 13.52 14.12 -21.99
C ARG A 9 14.34 15.29 -21.42
N GLU A 10 14.17 15.56 -20.11
CA GLU A 10 14.87 16.63 -19.39
C GLU A 10 15.52 16.05 -18.12
N ASP A 11 16.82 15.81 -18.19
CA ASP A 11 17.61 15.16 -17.14
C ASP A 11 17.50 15.87 -15.77
N SER A 12 17.52 17.22 -15.76
CA SER A 12 17.47 17.98 -14.51
C SER A 12 16.13 17.89 -13.77
N LYS A 13 15.00 17.99 -14.48
CA LYS A 13 13.66 17.88 -13.88
C LYS A 13 13.42 16.50 -13.32
N TYR A 14 13.83 15.49 -14.08
CA TYR A 14 13.63 14.11 -13.63
C TYR A 14 14.47 13.77 -12.42
N ARG A 15 15.72 14.25 -12.32
CA ARG A 15 16.52 14.06 -11.12
C ARG A 15 15.87 14.70 -9.89
N VAL A 16 15.35 15.91 -10.00
CA VAL A 16 14.61 16.57 -8.94
C VAL A 16 13.38 15.74 -8.57
N PHE A 17 12.65 15.23 -9.56
CA PHE A 17 11.46 14.39 -9.33
C PHE A 17 11.81 13.08 -8.62
N LEU A 18 12.85 12.35 -9.05
CA LEU A 18 13.30 11.15 -8.35
C LEU A 18 13.77 11.44 -6.92
N LEU A 19 14.41 12.59 -6.70
CA LEU A 19 14.81 13.01 -5.36
C LEU A 19 13.59 13.26 -4.48
N THR A 20 12.54 13.94 -5.00
CA THR A 20 11.29 14.11 -4.23
C THR A 20 10.66 12.78 -3.88
N ILE A 21 10.65 11.81 -4.81
CA ILE A 21 10.11 10.46 -4.58
C ILE A 21 10.91 9.72 -3.50
N LEU A 22 12.24 9.77 -3.57
CA LEU A 22 13.12 9.14 -2.59
C LEU A 22 12.89 9.71 -1.18
N ILE A 23 12.85 11.05 -1.06
CA ILE A 23 12.62 11.73 0.23
C ILE A 23 11.20 11.44 0.75
N THR A 24 10.19 11.43 -0.12
CA THR A 24 8.82 11.04 0.26
C THR A 24 8.79 9.59 0.75
N GLY A 25 9.49 8.68 0.07
CA GLY A 25 9.61 7.29 0.50
C GLY A 25 10.26 7.16 1.88
N LEU A 26 11.35 7.91 2.14
CA LEU A 26 12.02 7.95 3.44
C LEU A 26 11.09 8.49 4.54
N SER A 27 10.41 9.60 4.27
CA SER A 27 9.40 10.18 5.16
C SER A 27 8.29 9.18 5.49
N TYR A 28 7.76 8.50 4.46
CA TYR A 28 6.75 7.44 4.62
C TYR A 28 7.24 6.28 5.47
N GLY A 29 8.47 5.79 5.21
CA GLY A 29 9.05 4.68 5.97
C GLY A 29 9.19 4.99 7.46
N LEU A 30 9.64 6.21 7.82
CA LEU A 30 9.66 6.67 9.20
C LEU A 30 8.26 6.72 9.81
N TYR A 31 7.32 7.36 9.09
CA TYR A 31 5.94 7.54 9.53
C TYR A 31 5.23 6.19 9.72
N LYS A 32 5.21 5.34 8.69
CA LYS A 32 4.50 4.05 8.74
C LYS A 32 5.16 3.06 9.68
N GLY A 33 6.50 3.08 9.78
CA GLY A 33 7.25 2.14 10.62
C GLY A 33 6.88 2.21 12.11
N MET A 34 6.39 3.35 12.59
CA MET A 34 6.01 3.52 14.00
C MET A 34 4.52 3.80 14.23
N LEU A 35 3.75 4.07 13.15
CA LEU A 35 2.37 4.54 13.27
C LEU A 35 1.48 3.57 14.03
N ASP A 36 1.49 2.28 13.68
CA ASP A 36 0.60 1.29 14.29
C ASP A 36 0.88 1.14 15.79
N ASN A 37 2.15 1.18 16.20
CA ASN A 37 2.52 1.19 17.61
C ASN A 37 2.11 2.48 18.32
N PHE A 38 2.30 3.65 17.70
CA PHE A 38 1.83 4.92 18.25
C PHE A 38 0.31 4.90 18.51
N LEU A 39 -0.47 4.39 17.57
CA LEU A 39 -1.92 4.29 17.72
C LEU A 39 -2.31 3.36 18.88
N ALA A 40 -1.63 2.23 19.03
CA ALA A 40 -1.90 1.27 20.10
C ALA A 40 -1.35 1.72 21.46
N GLU A 41 -0.11 2.23 21.51
CA GLU A 41 0.61 2.48 22.75
C GLU A 41 0.36 3.88 23.33
N VAL A 42 0.24 4.91 22.48
CA VAL A 42 0.06 6.31 22.90
C VAL A 42 -1.39 6.74 22.82
N VAL A 43 -2.03 6.53 21.65
CA VAL A 43 -3.44 6.92 21.45
C VAL A 43 -4.41 5.97 22.13
N LYS A 44 -3.95 4.74 22.46
CA LYS A 44 -4.75 3.68 23.11
C LYS A 44 -5.95 3.24 22.25
N MET A 45 -5.73 3.08 20.95
CA MET A 45 -6.72 2.52 20.05
C MET A 45 -6.77 1.00 20.18
N GLY A 46 -7.97 0.46 20.37
CA GLY A 46 -8.25 -0.96 20.29
C GLY A 46 -8.57 -1.42 18.87
N GLU A 47 -9.14 -2.62 18.76
CA GLU A 47 -9.41 -3.32 17.51
C GLU A 47 -10.42 -2.56 16.64
N MET A 48 -11.55 -2.16 17.23
CA MET A 48 -12.60 -1.40 16.55
C MET A 48 -12.10 0.00 16.15
N ASP A 49 -11.37 0.70 17.04
CA ASP A 49 -10.80 2.00 16.73
C ASP A 49 -9.86 1.92 15.51
N ARG A 50 -9.07 0.84 15.42
CA ARG A 50 -8.18 0.61 14.28
C ARG A 50 -8.97 0.39 12.99
N GLY A 51 -10.05 -0.36 13.05
CA GLY A 51 -10.97 -0.57 11.93
C GLY A 51 -11.62 0.73 11.46
N VAL A 52 -12.13 1.54 12.38
CA VAL A 52 -12.71 2.87 12.09
C VAL A 52 -11.65 3.81 11.49
N THR A 53 -10.46 3.85 12.06
CA THR A 53 -9.36 4.68 11.54
C THR A 53 -9.00 4.28 10.12
N GLU A 54 -8.94 2.99 9.84
CA GLU A 54 -8.63 2.46 8.51
C GLU A 54 -9.75 2.74 7.51
N PHE A 55 -11.03 2.68 7.94
CA PHE A 55 -12.16 3.13 7.12
C PHE A 55 -11.94 4.56 6.61
N PHE A 56 -11.59 5.49 7.51
CA PHE A 56 -11.33 6.87 7.13
C PHE A 56 -10.05 7.02 6.28
N ARG A 57 -9.04 6.17 6.50
CA ARG A 57 -7.83 6.14 5.67
C ARG A 57 -8.10 5.71 4.22
N GLU A 58 -8.98 4.76 4.02
CA GLU A 58 -9.33 4.26 2.68
C GLU A 58 -10.32 5.15 1.94
N LEU A 59 -11.12 5.95 2.66
CA LEU A 59 -12.17 6.81 2.08
C LEU A 59 -11.65 7.77 0.99
N PRO A 60 -10.50 8.47 1.16
CA PRO A 60 -9.93 9.29 0.09
C PRO A 60 -9.64 8.52 -1.20
N GLY A 61 -9.30 7.23 -1.13
CA GLY A 61 -9.09 6.38 -2.30
C GLY A 61 -10.36 6.21 -3.15
N ILE A 62 -11.50 6.02 -2.49
CA ILE A 62 -12.80 5.96 -3.17
C ILE A 62 -13.16 7.33 -3.76
N LEU A 63 -12.94 8.40 -3.00
CA LEU A 63 -13.29 9.76 -3.40
C LEU A 63 -12.35 10.35 -4.45
N LEU A 64 -11.19 9.73 -4.68
CA LEU A 64 -10.14 10.25 -5.57
C LEU A 64 -10.66 10.57 -6.97
N VAL A 65 -11.53 9.74 -7.54
CA VAL A 65 -12.12 9.96 -8.87
C VAL A 65 -12.91 11.27 -8.90
N PHE A 66 -13.70 11.54 -7.87
CA PHE A 66 -14.48 12.78 -7.75
C PHE A 66 -13.59 13.99 -7.49
N ILE A 67 -12.56 13.83 -6.65
CA ILE A 67 -11.57 14.88 -6.36
C ILE A 67 -10.83 15.28 -7.65
N LEU A 68 -10.32 14.29 -8.39
CA LEU A 68 -9.62 14.57 -9.65
C LEU A 68 -10.56 15.15 -10.71
N ALA A 69 -11.83 14.75 -10.73
CA ALA A 69 -12.82 15.35 -11.62
C ALA A 69 -13.15 16.81 -11.24
N ALA A 70 -13.24 17.13 -9.95
CA ALA A 70 -13.46 18.50 -9.48
C ALA A 70 -12.27 19.42 -9.81
N PHE A 71 -11.06 18.88 -9.77
CA PHE A 71 -9.82 19.62 -10.05
C PHE A 71 -9.23 19.34 -11.43
N PHE A 72 -10.05 18.98 -12.42
CA PHE A 72 -9.60 18.62 -13.76
C PHE A 72 -8.80 19.71 -14.49
N MET A 73 -8.96 20.99 -14.09
CA MET A 73 -8.22 22.13 -14.62
C MET A 73 -6.77 22.22 -14.10
N LEU A 74 -6.44 21.51 -13.03
CA LEU A 74 -5.10 21.52 -12.47
C LEU A 74 -4.19 20.53 -13.23
N SER A 75 -2.94 20.97 -13.47
CA SER A 75 -1.93 20.08 -14.06
C SER A 75 -1.54 18.96 -13.10
N ALA A 76 -0.99 17.87 -13.64
CA ALA A 76 -0.49 16.74 -12.84
C ALA A 76 0.57 17.19 -11.83
N GLU A 77 1.43 18.15 -12.20
CA GLU A 77 2.42 18.74 -11.31
C GLU A 77 1.77 19.51 -10.15
N SER A 78 0.71 20.28 -10.44
CA SER A 78 -0.02 21.04 -9.41
C SER A 78 -0.70 20.12 -8.41
N LEU A 79 -1.34 19.06 -8.91
CA LEU A 79 -1.96 18.04 -8.07
C LEU A 79 -0.90 17.26 -7.25
N TYR A 80 0.24 16.93 -7.84
CA TYR A 80 1.34 16.26 -7.12
C TYR A 80 1.87 17.12 -5.96
N LYS A 81 2.04 18.45 -6.19
CA LYS A 81 2.45 19.42 -5.16
C LYS A 81 1.40 19.55 -4.06
N ALA A 82 0.12 19.68 -4.46
CA ALA A 82 -0.98 19.74 -3.49
C ALA A 82 -1.02 18.48 -2.60
N GLY A 83 -0.87 17.30 -3.21
CA GLY A 83 -0.74 16.04 -2.48
C GLY A 83 0.42 16.03 -1.49
N ALA A 84 1.60 16.56 -1.87
CA ALA A 84 2.75 16.67 -0.98
C ALA A 84 2.48 17.56 0.25
N VAL A 85 1.82 18.70 0.04
CA VAL A 85 1.45 19.62 1.13
C VAL A 85 0.41 18.99 2.05
N ILE A 86 -0.57 18.28 1.51
CA ILE A 86 -1.60 17.60 2.30
C ILE A 86 -0.97 16.45 3.12
N MET A 87 -0.05 15.67 2.55
CA MET A 87 0.70 14.64 3.30
C MET A 87 1.52 15.25 4.44
N LEU A 88 2.23 16.35 4.15
CA LEU A 88 2.95 17.11 5.18
C LEU A 88 2.02 17.55 6.32
N ALA A 89 0.83 18.08 5.99
CA ALA A 89 -0.15 18.49 7.00
C ALA A 89 -0.58 17.31 7.89
N GLY A 90 -0.91 16.14 7.29
CA GLY A 90 -1.27 14.95 8.05
C GLY A 90 -0.15 14.46 8.99
N MET A 91 1.10 14.45 8.53
CA MET A 91 2.25 14.09 9.37
C MET A 91 2.50 15.12 10.49
N ALA A 92 2.38 16.41 10.18
CA ALA A 92 2.52 17.49 11.16
C ALA A 92 1.43 17.42 12.24
N MET A 93 0.21 17.01 11.89
CA MET A 93 -0.85 16.81 12.89
C MET A 93 -0.45 15.75 13.93
N HIS A 94 0.19 14.64 13.55
CA HIS A 94 0.69 13.65 14.51
C HIS A 94 1.83 14.18 15.38
N ALA A 95 2.66 15.08 14.85
CA ALA A 95 3.78 15.65 15.59
C ALA A 95 3.35 16.71 16.63
N PHE A 96 2.31 17.51 16.32
CA PHE A 96 2.01 18.72 17.06
C PHE A 96 0.63 18.75 17.72
N LEU A 97 -0.31 17.89 17.34
CA LEU A 97 -1.62 17.82 17.98
C LEU A 97 -1.67 16.79 19.11
N PRO A 98 -2.57 16.96 20.09
CA PRO A 98 -2.76 15.99 21.16
C PRO A 98 -3.10 14.59 20.58
N PRO A 99 -2.54 13.50 21.15
CA PRO A 99 -2.73 12.14 20.65
C PRO A 99 -4.09 11.56 21.07
N THR A 100 -5.18 12.15 20.57
CA THR A 100 -6.54 11.64 20.76
C THR A 100 -6.97 10.78 19.58
N LYS A 101 -7.90 9.83 19.79
CA LYS A 101 -8.40 8.93 18.73
C LYS A 101 -8.92 9.71 17.52
N VAL A 102 -9.69 10.79 17.77
CA VAL A 102 -10.26 11.62 16.71
C VAL A 102 -9.18 12.36 15.92
N LEU A 103 -8.24 13.02 16.60
CA LEU A 103 -7.19 13.79 15.93
C LEU A 103 -6.20 12.90 15.20
N ALA A 104 -5.87 11.73 15.75
CA ALA A 104 -5.03 10.76 15.07
C ALA A 104 -5.72 10.20 13.81
N THR A 105 -7.03 9.90 13.88
CA THR A 105 -7.81 9.47 12.70
C THR A 105 -7.88 10.57 11.64
N LEU A 106 -8.11 11.83 12.03
CA LEU A 106 -8.11 12.97 11.11
C LEU A 106 -6.73 13.18 10.47
N ALA A 107 -5.65 13.03 11.22
CA ALA A 107 -4.29 13.12 10.72
C ALA A 107 -4.01 12.03 9.66
N ILE A 108 -4.42 10.79 9.94
CA ILE A 108 -4.30 9.66 8.99
C ILE A 108 -5.15 9.91 7.74
N CYS A 109 -6.39 10.37 7.89
CA CYS A 109 -7.26 10.68 6.77
C CYS A 109 -6.68 11.80 5.89
N THR A 110 -6.16 12.86 6.52
CA THR A 110 -5.48 13.97 5.83
C THR A 110 -4.24 13.47 5.08
N TYR A 111 -3.39 12.70 5.75
CA TYR A 111 -2.22 12.10 5.13
C TYR A 111 -2.62 11.24 3.92
N SER A 112 -3.59 10.36 4.09
CA SER A 112 -4.07 9.43 3.06
C SER A 112 -4.63 10.17 1.84
N LEU A 113 -5.35 11.27 2.03
CA LEU A 113 -5.83 12.10 0.91
C LEU A 113 -4.66 12.58 0.04
N GLY A 114 -3.62 13.10 0.67
CA GLY A 114 -2.41 13.55 -0.04
C GLY A 114 -1.68 12.41 -0.74
N GLU A 115 -1.58 11.26 -0.08
CA GLU A 115 -0.95 10.04 -0.61
C GLU A 115 -1.67 9.53 -1.86
N HIS A 116 -3.00 9.41 -1.85
CA HIS A 116 -3.79 8.94 -2.99
C HIS A 116 -3.67 9.89 -4.19
N ILE A 117 -3.69 11.20 -3.96
CA ILE A 117 -3.45 12.20 -5.03
C ILE A 117 -2.04 12.00 -5.61
N GLN A 118 -1.03 11.83 -4.76
CA GLN A 118 0.35 11.65 -5.23
C GLN A 118 0.54 10.33 -6.00
N ILE A 119 -0.05 9.22 -5.55
CA ILE A 119 0.07 7.92 -6.23
C ILE A 119 -0.41 8.02 -7.68
N GLY A 120 -1.58 8.63 -7.91
CA GLY A 120 -2.12 8.84 -9.24
C GLY A 120 -1.24 9.74 -10.13
N MET A 121 -0.75 10.85 -9.58
CA MET A 121 0.04 11.82 -10.33
C MET A 121 1.49 11.37 -10.56
N LYS A 122 2.07 10.64 -9.63
CA LYS A 122 3.45 10.15 -9.69
C LYS A 122 3.73 9.33 -10.95
N SER A 123 2.85 8.38 -11.28
CA SER A 123 2.99 7.57 -12.49
C SER A 123 2.78 8.40 -13.77
N THR A 124 1.81 9.32 -13.76
CA THR A 124 1.54 10.24 -14.86
C THR A 124 2.76 11.12 -15.19
N LEU A 125 3.37 11.72 -14.15
CA LEU A 125 4.57 12.55 -14.31
C LEU A 125 5.77 11.73 -14.78
N THR A 126 5.96 10.52 -14.24
CA THR A 126 7.04 9.62 -14.65
C THR A 126 6.97 9.34 -16.15
N LEU A 127 5.78 8.99 -16.65
CA LEU A 127 5.57 8.75 -18.08
C LEU A 127 5.73 10.01 -18.90
N GLY A 128 5.22 11.15 -18.43
CA GLY A 128 5.37 12.45 -19.10
C GLY A 128 6.83 12.91 -19.25
N TYR A 129 7.68 12.58 -18.29
CA TYR A 129 9.11 12.90 -18.34
C TYR A 129 9.95 11.87 -19.10
N SER A 130 9.42 10.67 -19.35
CA SER A 130 10.15 9.60 -20.06
C SER A 130 10.20 9.86 -21.57
N LYS A 131 11.26 9.37 -22.22
CA LYS A 131 11.34 9.30 -23.67
C LYS A 131 10.40 8.20 -24.19
N GLU A 132 10.01 8.33 -25.45
CA GLU A 132 9.19 7.32 -26.13
C GLU A 132 9.86 5.95 -26.07
N GLY A 133 9.08 4.91 -25.79
CA GLY A 133 9.59 3.53 -25.61
C GLY A 133 10.36 3.26 -24.31
N LYS A 134 10.54 4.25 -23.41
CA LYS A 134 11.29 4.10 -22.13
C LYS A 134 10.41 4.19 -20.88
N GLY A 135 9.09 4.26 -21.04
CA GLY A 135 8.15 4.44 -19.93
C GLY A 135 8.24 3.33 -18.86
N GLY A 136 8.40 2.07 -19.27
CA GLY A 136 8.53 0.96 -18.32
C GLY A 136 9.77 1.07 -17.42
N LEU A 137 10.92 1.42 -18.03
CA LEU A 137 12.17 1.62 -17.28
C LEU A 137 12.07 2.82 -16.33
N ALA A 138 11.42 3.91 -16.76
CA ALA A 138 11.17 5.09 -15.95
C ALA A 138 10.29 4.79 -14.73
N LEU A 139 9.20 4.01 -14.90
CA LEU A 139 8.35 3.55 -13.80
C LEU A 139 9.10 2.61 -12.85
N GLY A 140 9.95 1.74 -13.37
CA GLY A 140 10.83 0.89 -12.57
C GLY A 140 11.76 1.70 -11.68
N MET A 141 12.40 2.74 -12.22
CA MET A 141 13.27 3.65 -11.45
C MET A 141 12.49 4.43 -10.39
N GLN A 142 11.29 4.91 -10.72
CA GLN A 142 10.39 5.56 -9.76
C GLN A 142 10.05 4.61 -8.61
N SER A 143 9.67 3.37 -8.91
CA SER A 143 9.36 2.36 -7.90
C SER A 143 10.57 2.06 -7.02
N SER A 144 11.76 1.87 -7.61
CA SER A 144 13.00 1.65 -6.87
C SER A 144 13.33 2.81 -5.94
N ALA A 145 13.19 4.06 -6.39
CA ALA A 145 13.42 5.23 -5.54
C ALA A 145 12.46 5.28 -4.35
N THR A 146 11.16 4.99 -4.57
CA THR A 146 10.19 4.88 -3.48
C THR A 146 10.59 3.80 -2.48
N GLN A 147 10.90 2.59 -2.97
CA GLN A 147 11.23 1.43 -2.13
C GLN A 147 12.51 1.63 -1.31
N ILE A 148 13.55 2.18 -1.92
CA ILE A 148 14.81 2.48 -1.24
C ILE A 148 14.57 3.49 -0.11
N GLY A 149 13.86 4.58 -0.39
CA GLY A 149 13.54 5.57 0.63
C GLY A 149 12.76 4.94 1.78
N THR A 150 11.70 4.20 1.49
CA THR A 150 10.84 3.53 2.48
C THR A 150 11.63 2.54 3.33
N LEU A 151 12.47 1.71 2.71
CA LEU A 151 13.30 0.73 3.42
C LEU A 151 14.29 1.41 4.38
N ILE A 152 14.93 2.49 3.94
CA ILE A 152 15.82 3.28 4.81
C ILE A 152 15.04 3.82 6.00
N GLY A 153 13.82 4.35 5.79
CA GLY A 153 12.95 4.83 6.85
C GLY A 153 12.63 3.74 7.88
N TYR A 154 12.25 2.55 7.44
CA TYR A 154 11.99 1.42 8.34
C TYR A 154 13.25 1.04 9.14
N LEU A 155 14.42 0.95 8.50
CA LEU A 155 15.66 0.59 9.18
C LEU A 155 16.10 1.64 10.21
N VAL A 156 15.82 2.93 9.95
CA VAL A 156 16.05 4.00 10.94
C VAL A 156 15.17 3.79 12.16
N ILE A 157 13.88 3.48 11.98
CA ILE A 157 12.98 3.17 13.11
C ILE A 157 13.47 1.94 13.86
N VAL A 158 13.86 0.86 13.18
CA VAL A 158 14.46 -0.33 13.83
C VAL A 158 15.63 0.07 14.72
N GLY A 159 16.60 0.81 14.19
CA GLY A 159 17.79 1.22 14.95
C GLY A 159 17.45 2.08 16.16
N VAL A 160 16.65 3.12 15.96
CA VAL A 160 16.34 4.09 17.03
C VAL A 160 15.45 3.47 18.12
N PHE A 161 14.38 2.81 17.74
CA PHE A 161 13.44 2.23 18.71
C PHE A 161 13.99 0.98 19.42
N THR A 162 15.07 0.39 18.90
CA THR A 162 15.86 -0.61 19.64
C THR A 162 16.75 0.06 20.69
N LEU A 163 17.39 1.18 20.34
CA LEU A 163 18.30 1.89 21.25
C LEU A 163 17.53 2.63 22.36
N PHE A 164 16.37 3.20 22.06
CA PHE A 164 15.53 3.98 22.99
C PHE A 164 14.26 3.22 23.38
N ALA A 165 14.37 1.93 23.74
CA ALA A 165 13.24 1.05 24.01
C ALA A 165 12.34 1.52 25.18
N LYS A 166 12.87 2.28 26.14
CA LYS A 166 12.11 2.79 27.31
C LYS A 166 11.37 4.07 27.03
N ASP A 167 12.01 5.01 26.31
CA ASP A 167 11.48 6.34 26.01
C ASP A 167 11.32 6.47 24.48
N GLN A 168 10.27 5.87 23.96
CA GLN A 168 10.03 5.79 22.52
C GLN A 168 9.76 7.18 21.93
N PRO A 169 10.63 7.70 21.04
CA PRO A 169 10.61 9.11 20.61
C PRO A 169 9.63 9.34 19.44
N TYR A 170 8.35 8.94 19.59
CA TYR A 170 7.34 9.07 18.55
C TYR A 170 7.21 10.48 17.99
N THR A 171 7.03 11.48 18.87
CA THR A 171 6.86 12.89 18.47
C THR A 171 8.06 13.42 17.69
N LEU A 172 9.30 13.06 18.11
CA LEU A 172 10.50 13.44 17.40
C LEU A 172 10.48 12.90 15.97
N PHE A 173 10.17 11.61 15.80
CA PHE A 173 10.21 10.97 14.48
C PHE A 173 9.02 11.34 13.59
N PHE A 174 7.85 11.65 14.14
CA PHE A 174 6.79 12.31 13.37
C PHE A 174 7.23 13.71 12.90
N THR A 175 7.94 14.46 13.73
CA THR A 175 8.51 15.76 13.34
C THR A 175 9.55 15.59 12.22
N VAL A 176 10.47 14.63 12.34
CA VAL A 176 11.46 14.34 11.29
C VAL A 176 10.77 13.92 9.99
N ALA A 177 9.76 13.05 10.06
CA ALA A 177 8.99 12.64 8.89
C ALA A 177 8.27 13.84 8.24
N ALA A 178 7.65 14.73 9.04
CA ALA A 178 7.02 15.95 8.55
C ALA A 178 8.04 16.90 7.90
N VAL A 179 9.22 17.10 8.50
CA VAL A 179 10.29 17.91 7.91
C VAL A 179 10.75 17.36 6.57
N LEU A 180 10.94 16.04 6.46
CA LEU A 180 11.30 15.39 5.19
C LEU A 180 10.18 15.54 4.14
N ALA A 181 8.93 15.39 4.54
CA ALA A 181 7.79 15.65 3.66
C ALA A 181 7.77 17.12 3.20
N GLY A 182 8.08 18.08 4.09
CA GLY A 182 8.24 19.49 3.77
C GLY A 182 9.38 19.75 2.78
N ILE A 183 10.54 19.11 2.95
CA ILE A 183 11.65 19.18 2.01
C ILE A 183 11.25 18.63 0.65
N SER A 184 10.55 17.47 0.61
CA SER A 184 10.03 16.90 -0.63
C SER A 184 9.04 17.84 -1.32
N ALA A 185 8.10 18.43 -0.57
CA ALA A 185 7.16 19.41 -1.07
C ALA A 185 7.86 20.65 -1.65
N ALA A 186 8.86 21.19 -0.94
CA ALA A 186 9.67 22.33 -1.40
C ALA A 186 10.48 21.99 -2.69
N CYS A 187 11.08 20.81 -2.75
CA CYS A 187 11.75 20.34 -3.97
C CYS A 187 10.77 20.20 -5.13
N SER A 188 9.54 19.76 -4.86
CA SER A 188 8.52 19.60 -5.89
C SER A 188 8.08 20.93 -6.56
N ILE A 189 8.26 22.06 -5.87
CA ILE A 189 7.95 23.40 -6.44
C ILE A 189 8.75 23.63 -7.73
N ARG A 190 9.95 23.09 -7.83
CA ARG A 190 10.82 23.19 -9.02
C ARG A 190 10.32 22.37 -10.22
N LEU A 191 9.34 21.50 -10.01
CA LEU A 191 8.71 20.75 -11.08
C LEU A 191 7.76 21.68 -11.83
N THR A 192 8.30 22.45 -12.77
CA THR A 192 7.54 23.32 -13.67
C THR A 192 7.45 22.67 -15.03
N GLY A 193 6.27 22.46 -15.51
CA GLY A 193 5.99 21.98 -16.85
C GLY A 193 4.48 22.06 -17.06
N LYS A 194 4.04 22.47 -18.22
CA LYS A 194 2.75 22.06 -18.73
C LYS A 194 2.96 20.62 -19.19
N SER A 195 2.85 19.64 -18.29
CA SER A 195 2.44 18.33 -18.77
C SER A 195 1.13 18.63 -19.49
N GLU A 196 1.10 18.42 -20.79
CA GLU A 196 -0.16 18.24 -21.48
C GLU A 196 -0.79 17.09 -20.71
N ALA A 197 -1.62 17.45 -19.71
CA ALA A 197 -2.51 16.51 -19.10
C ALA A 197 -3.26 15.96 -20.30
N ASP A 198 -2.89 14.74 -20.69
CA ASP A 198 -3.58 14.06 -21.75
C ASP A 198 -5.04 14.09 -21.31
N SER A 199 -5.79 15.03 -21.90
CA SER A 199 -7.19 15.28 -21.61
C SER A 199 -8.04 14.13 -22.15
N THR A 200 -7.39 13.01 -22.47
CA THR A 200 -8.03 11.75 -22.73
C THR A 200 -8.80 11.37 -21.48
N LYS A 201 -10.00 11.95 -21.41
CA LYS A 201 -11.19 11.49 -20.72
C LYS A 201 -10.87 10.30 -19.79
N ARG A 202 -10.44 10.58 -18.57
CA ARG A 202 -10.41 9.60 -17.48
C ARG A 202 -11.84 9.17 -17.19
N ARG A 203 -12.42 8.39 -18.12
CA ARG A 203 -13.73 7.80 -17.97
C ARG A 203 -13.52 6.57 -17.09
N PHE A 204 -14.34 6.46 -16.08
CA PHE A 204 -14.54 5.22 -15.36
C PHE A 204 -14.86 4.13 -16.39
N TYR A 205 -13.90 3.22 -16.62
CA TYR A 205 -14.01 2.22 -17.67
C TYR A 205 -14.56 0.94 -17.05
N PHE A 206 -15.89 0.78 -17.12
CA PHE A 206 -16.54 -0.43 -16.65
C PHE A 206 -17.14 -1.18 -17.84
N HIS A 207 -16.57 -2.34 -18.15
CA HIS A 207 -17.04 -3.16 -19.26
C HIS A 207 -17.36 -4.58 -18.81
N LYS A 208 -18.52 -5.15 -19.22
CA LYS A 208 -18.97 -6.51 -18.83
C LYS A 208 -17.94 -7.62 -19.12
N LYS A 209 -17.13 -7.48 -20.14
CA LYS A 209 -16.02 -8.35 -20.49
C LYS A 209 -15.09 -8.63 -19.29
N TYR A 210 -14.92 -7.65 -18.40
CA TYR A 210 -14.01 -7.70 -17.26
C TYR A 210 -14.67 -7.99 -15.91
N THR A 211 -15.97 -8.38 -15.90
CA THR A 211 -16.68 -8.66 -14.65
C THR A 211 -15.95 -9.67 -13.77
N LYS A 212 -15.35 -10.72 -14.37
CA LYS A 212 -14.57 -11.69 -13.60
C LYS A 212 -13.35 -11.08 -12.94
N TYR A 213 -12.64 -10.21 -13.63
CA TYR A 213 -11.51 -9.47 -13.05
C TYR A 213 -11.95 -8.58 -11.89
N TYR A 214 -13.04 -7.82 -12.05
CA TYR A 214 -13.53 -6.94 -10.98
C TYR A 214 -13.94 -7.72 -9.72
N MET A 215 -14.56 -8.89 -9.89
CA MET A 215 -14.89 -9.76 -8.75
C MET A 215 -13.64 -10.34 -8.08
N LEU A 216 -12.61 -10.70 -8.84
CA LEU A 216 -11.32 -11.14 -8.29
C LEU A 216 -10.65 -10.02 -7.49
N GLU A 217 -10.67 -8.78 -7.99
CA GLU A 217 -10.15 -7.61 -7.25
C GLU A 217 -10.92 -7.34 -5.95
N MET A 218 -12.25 -7.58 -5.92
CA MET A 218 -13.03 -7.49 -4.68
C MET A 218 -12.58 -8.53 -3.65
N PHE A 219 -12.51 -9.81 -4.02
CA PHE A 219 -12.11 -10.87 -3.09
C PHE A 219 -10.65 -10.69 -2.64
N TYR A 220 -9.77 -10.32 -3.57
CA TYR A 220 -8.38 -10.06 -3.27
C TYR A 220 -8.21 -8.88 -2.31
N GLY A 221 -8.88 -7.75 -2.59
CA GLY A 221 -8.87 -6.57 -1.72
C GLY A 221 -9.39 -6.89 -0.33
N ALA A 222 -10.51 -7.63 -0.25
CA ALA A 222 -11.13 -8.01 1.02
C ALA A 222 -10.18 -8.84 1.90
N ARG A 223 -9.57 -9.90 1.36
CA ARG A 223 -8.64 -10.76 2.12
C ARG A 223 -7.36 -10.02 2.53
N LYS A 224 -6.80 -9.23 1.60
CA LYS A 224 -5.57 -8.46 1.82
C LYS A 224 -5.74 -7.43 2.92
N GLN A 225 -6.91 -6.77 2.97
CA GLN A 225 -7.18 -5.72 3.94
C GLN A 225 -7.12 -6.21 5.38
N VAL A 226 -7.52 -7.46 5.64
CA VAL A 226 -7.41 -8.06 6.97
C VAL A 226 -5.94 -8.06 7.45
N PHE A 227 -5.01 -8.53 6.63
CA PHE A 227 -3.58 -8.54 7.00
C PHE A 227 -2.98 -7.14 7.03
N LEU A 228 -3.34 -6.28 6.07
CA LEU A 228 -2.79 -4.92 5.99
C LEU A 228 -3.15 -4.09 7.23
N THR A 229 -4.41 -4.19 7.69
CA THR A 229 -4.94 -3.40 8.80
C THR A 229 -4.64 -4.04 10.15
N PHE A 230 -4.95 -5.32 10.28
CA PHE A 230 -4.96 -6.00 11.57
C PHE A 230 -3.72 -6.86 11.80
N GLY A 231 -2.99 -7.24 10.76
CA GLY A 231 -1.77 -8.05 10.92
C GLY A 231 -0.77 -7.42 11.89
N PRO A 232 -0.28 -6.18 11.67
CA PRO A 232 0.61 -5.51 12.62
C PRO A 232 -0.05 -5.32 14.00
N TYR A 233 -1.35 -5.02 14.02
CA TYR A 233 -2.09 -4.76 15.25
C TYR A 233 -2.22 -6.00 16.15
N VAL A 234 -2.37 -7.20 15.55
CA VAL A 234 -2.31 -8.47 16.29
C VAL A 234 -0.94 -8.64 16.95
N LEU A 235 0.14 -8.38 16.23
CA LEU A 235 1.48 -8.48 16.80
C LEU A 235 1.69 -7.50 17.96
N ILE A 236 1.11 -6.31 17.89
CA ILE A 236 1.21 -5.28 18.92
C ILE A 236 0.32 -5.61 20.12
N LEU A 237 -1.00 -5.73 19.92
CA LEU A 237 -1.95 -5.87 21.01
C LEU A 237 -1.89 -7.23 21.69
N PHE A 238 -1.75 -8.31 20.92
CA PHE A 238 -1.80 -9.67 21.43
C PHE A 238 -0.44 -10.17 21.93
N TYR A 239 0.63 -9.84 21.18
CA TYR A 239 1.98 -10.33 21.50
C TYR A 239 2.90 -9.27 22.11
N GLY A 240 2.55 -8.00 22.07
CA GLY A 240 3.36 -6.91 22.63
C GLY A 240 4.55 -6.49 21.75
N ALA A 241 4.42 -6.63 20.42
CA ALA A 241 5.47 -6.23 19.50
C ALA A 241 5.69 -4.71 19.54
N ASN A 242 6.93 -4.28 19.73
CA ASN A 242 7.30 -2.87 19.71
C ASN A 242 7.51 -2.33 18.28
N ALA A 243 7.64 -1.02 18.13
CA ALA A 243 7.80 -0.36 16.84
C ALA A 243 9.04 -0.84 16.06
N ALA A 244 10.14 -1.17 16.75
CA ALA A 244 11.33 -1.74 16.10
C ALA A 244 11.01 -3.10 15.44
N THR A 245 10.30 -3.98 16.12
CA THR A 245 9.91 -5.28 15.59
C THR A 245 8.96 -5.16 14.40
N VAL A 246 7.93 -4.33 14.52
CA VAL A 246 6.95 -4.11 13.43
C VAL A 246 7.63 -3.49 12.21
N SER A 247 8.49 -2.50 12.42
CA SER A 247 9.25 -1.88 11.35
C SER A 247 10.24 -2.85 10.68
N LEU A 248 10.86 -3.75 11.46
CA LEU A 248 11.71 -4.81 10.93
C LEU A 248 10.91 -5.76 10.03
N LEU A 249 9.70 -6.15 10.44
CA LEU A 249 8.83 -6.99 9.61
C LEU A 249 8.43 -6.29 8.30
N PHE A 250 8.14 -5.00 8.33
CA PHE A 250 7.90 -4.22 7.11
C PHE A 250 9.13 -4.21 6.19
N ALA A 251 10.32 -4.01 6.76
CA ALA A 251 11.57 -4.06 5.99
C ALA A 251 11.83 -5.44 5.39
N LEU A 252 11.67 -6.50 6.19
CA LEU A 252 11.82 -7.89 5.73
C LEU A 252 10.80 -8.26 4.65
N SER A 253 9.54 -7.85 4.82
CA SER A 253 8.49 -8.05 3.81
C SER A 253 8.84 -7.35 2.50
N ALA A 254 9.33 -6.09 2.56
CA ALA A 254 9.74 -5.35 1.37
C ALA A 254 10.89 -6.04 0.63
N VAL A 255 11.92 -6.50 1.35
CA VAL A 255 13.05 -7.25 0.78
C VAL A 255 12.60 -8.60 0.22
N ALA A 256 11.78 -9.35 0.97
CA ALA A 256 11.25 -10.64 0.53
C ALA A 256 10.42 -10.49 -0.76
N CYS A 257 9.54 -9.49 -0.83
CA CYS A 257 8.75 -9.19 -2.03
C CYS A 257 9.64 -8.79 -3.22
N PHE A 258 10.68 -7.99 -2.99
CA PHE A 258 11.63 -7.60 -4.04
C PHE A 258 12.32 -8.82 -4.64
N ILE A 259 12.79 -9.74 -3.80
CA ILE A 259 13.43 -10.98 -4.24
C ILE A 259 12.43 -11.93 -4.91
N ALA A 260 11.24 -12.11 -4.32
CA ALA A 260 10.24 -13.08 -4.78
C ALA A 260 9.54 -12.66 -6.09
N SER A 261 9.37 -11.35 -6.33
CA SER A 261 8.59 -10.82 -7.46
C SER A 261 8.99 -11.40 -8.82
N PRO A 262 10.27 -11.45 -9.24
CA PRO A 262 10.65 -12.04 -10.52
C PRO A 262 10.41 -13.57 -10.57
N PHE A 263 10.46 -14.27 -9.43
CA PHE A 263 10.15 -15.70 -9.38
C PHE A 263 8.66 -15.95 -9.55
N VAL A 264 7.82 -15.17 -8.87
CA VAL A 264 6.36 -15.23 -9.02
C VAL A 264 5.97 -14.91 -10.46
N GLY A 265 6.57 -13.90 -11.09
CA GLY A 265 6.36 -13.62 -12.51
C GLY A 265 6.69 -14.82 -13.40
N LYS A 266 7.85 -15.47 -13.21
CA LYS A 266 8.22 -16.68 -13.96
C LYS A 266 7.26 -17.85 -13.71
N ILE A 267 6.73 -18.00 -12.49
CA ILE A 267 5.74 -19.03 -12.17
C ILE A 267 4.44 -18.74 -12.94
N ILE A 268 3.97 -17.49 -12.97
CA ILE A 268 2.78 -17.10 -13.75
C ILE A 268 2.97 -17.43 -15.24
N ASP A 269 4.14 -17.11 -15.79
CA ASP A 269 4.45 -17.40 -17.20
C ASP A 269 4.49 -18.90 -17.51
N ARG A 270 4.95 -19.73 -16.54
CA ARG A 270 5.14 -21.17 -16.73
C ARG A 270 3.87 -21.99 -16.54
N ILE A 271 3.08 -21.72 -15.49
CA ILE A 271 1.90 -22.53 -15.13
C ILE A 271 0.58 -21.82 -15.41
N GLY A 272 0.64 -20.57 -15.87
CA GLY A 272 -0.49 -19.74 -16.20
C GLY A 272 -1.12 -19.02 -15.00
N TYR A 273 -1.74 -17.88 -15.27
CA TYR A 273 -2.34 -17.00 -14.24
C TYR A 273 -3.45 -17.70 -13.44
N LYS A 274 -4.27 -18.55 -14.07
CA LYS A 274 -5.36 -19.27 -13.41
C LYS A 274 -4.84 -20.19 -12.30
N ALA A 275 -3.82 -20.99 -12.60
CA ALA A 275 -3.23 -21.93 -11.64
C ALA A 275 -2.64 -21.18 -10.45
N VAL A 276 -1.97 -20.05 -10.69
CA VAL A 276 -1.40 -19.20 -9.62
C VAL A 276 -2.50 -18.61 -8.73
N MET A 277 -3.57 -18.03 -9.32
CA MET A 277 -4.69 -17.44 -8.57
C MET A 277 -5.49 -18.48 -7.75
N VAL A 278 -5.41 -19.75 -8.11
CA VAL A 278 -6.02 -20.84 -7.31
C VAL A 278 -5.06 -21.32 -6.23
N ALA A 279 -3.79 -21.49 -6.57
CA ALA A 279 -2.80 -22.07 -5.66
C ALA A 279 -2.40 -21.11 -4.51
N ASP A 280 -2.36 -19.81 -4.75
CA ASP A 280 -1.99 -18.82 -3.73
C ASP A 280 -2.89 -18.89 -2.49
N THR A 281 -4.16 -19.18 -2.69
CA THR A 281 -5.13 -19.29 -1.61
C THR A 281 -4.91 -20.50 -0.72
N LEU A 282 -4.43 -21.61 -1.25
CA LEU A 282 -4.12 -22.78 -0.42
C LEU A 282 -3.03 -22.43 0.62
N ILE A 283 -2.03 -21.67 0.20
CA ILE A 283 -0.99 -21.18 1.10
C ILE A 283 -1.57 -20.13 2.07
N LEU A 284 -2.43 -19.23 1.57
CA LEU A 284 -3.10 -18.24 2.41
C LEU A 284 -3.93 -18.88 3.53
N VAL A 285 -4.66 -19.96 3.28
CA VAL A 285 -5.44 -20.66 4.31
C VAL A 285 -4.53 -21.13 5.44
N VAL A 286 -3.36 -21.68 5.11
CA VAL A 286 -2.36 -22.09 6.11
C VAL A 286 -1.84 -20.87 6.88
N VAL A 287 -1.55 -19.78 6.21
CA VAL A 287 -1.09 -18.52 6.84
C VAL A 287 -2.16 -17.96 7.77
N CYS A 288 -3.43 -17.90 7.32
CA CYS A 288 -4.54 -17.45 8.17
C CYS A 288 -4.74 -18.35 9.38
N PHE A 289 -4.66 -19.67 9.20
CA PHE A 289 -4.76 -20.62 10.30
C PHE A 289 -3.71 -20.35 11.36
N PHE A 290 -2.45 -20.32 11.00
CA PHE A 290 -1.40 -20.06 11.99
C PHE A 290 -1.47 -18.64 12.56
N TYR A 291 -1.88 -17.64 11.78
CA TYR A 291 -1.99 -16.27 12.29
C TYR A 291 -3.12 -16.13 13.32
N GLY A 292 -4.26 -16.76 13.07
CA GLY A 292 -5.41 -16.72 13.98
C GLY A 292 -5.28 -17.67 15.18
N PHE A 293 -4.63 -18.83 15.02
CA PHE A 293 -4.69 -19.92 16.00
C PHE A 293 -3.34 -20.30 16.63
N ALA A 294 -2.22 -19.69 16.27
CA ALA A 294 -0.91 -20.07 16.78
C ALA A 294 -0.84 -20.10 18.32
N HIS A 295 -1.54 -19.17 18.98
CA HIS A 295 -1.58 -19.08 20.44
C HIS A 295 -2.28 -20.26 21.15
N HIS A 296 -3.07 -21.07 20.41
CA HIS A 296 -3.66 -22.29 20.95
C HIS A 296 -2.72 -23.50 20.88
N PHE A 297 -1.76 -23.48 19.96
CA PHE A 297 -0.87 -24.62 19.71
C PHE A 297 0.54 -24.45 20.28
N PHE A 298 0.97 -23.21 20.46
CA PHE A 298 2.35 -22.90 20.82
C PHE A 298 2.42 -21.98 22.05
N PRO A 299 3.49 -22.09 22.86
CA PRO A 299 3.81 -21.06 23.85
C PRO A 299 3.89 -19.67 23.22
N LYS A 300 3.60 -18.62 23.99
CA LYS A 300 3.48 -17.24 23.51
C LYS A 300 4.64 -16.79 22.61
N ASP A 301 5.88 -17.09 23.00
CA ASP A 301 7.08 -16.68 22.26
C ASP A 301 7.18 -17.38 20.89
N ILE A 302 6.86 -18.67 20.83
CA ILE A 302 6.86 -19.45 19.59
C ILE A 302 5.70 -19.00 18.70
N ALA A 303 4.50 -18.81 19.26
CA ALA A 303 3.34 -18.29 18.54
C ALA A 303 3.63 -16.93 17.91
N PHE A 304 4.31 -16.05 18.64
CA PHE A 304 4.76 -14.77 18.12
C PHE A 304 5.68 -14.90 16.89
N ILE A 305 6.70 -15.76 16.99
CA ILE A 305 7.61 -16.01 15.85
C ILE A 305 6.84 -16.59 14.65
N VAL A 306 5.93 -17.53 14.89
CA VAL A 306 5.07 -18.11 13.83
C VAL A 306 4.25 -17.01 13.15
N CYS A 307 3.63 -16.10 13.92
CA CYS A 307 2.89 -14.98 13.36
C CYS A 307 3.80 -14.01 12.55
N CYS A 308 5.01 -13.72 13.04
CA CYS A 308 5.98 -12.89 12.32
C CYS A 308 6.35 -13.50 10.95
N ILE A 309 6.63 -14.80 10.91
CA ILE A 309 6.93 -15.53 9.67
C ILE A 309 5.73 -15.49 8.73
N ASN A 310 4.52 -15.75 9.24
CA ASN A 310 3.30 -15.74 8.44
C ASN A 310 2.97 -14.34 7.90
N TYR A 311 3.30 -13.26 8.64
CA TYR A 311 3.16 -11.89 8.15
C TYR A 311 4.02 -11.61 6.91
N VAL A 312 5.27 -12.05 6.92
CA VAL A 312 6.18 -11.93 5.76
C VAL A 312 5.69 -12.82 4.61
N LEU A 313 5.23 -14.04 4.91
CA LEU A 313 4.67 -14.96 3.90
C LEU A 313 3.43 -14.37 3.23
N ASP A 314 2.48 -13.76 3.97
CA ASP A 314 1.31 -13.09 3.39
C ASP A 314 1.72 -12.00 2.40
N SER A 315 2.75 -11.21 2.75
CA SER A 315 3.28 -10.18 1.86
C SER A 315 3.79 -10.77 0.53
N VAL A 316 4.49 -11.90 0.59
CA VAL A 316 5.00 -12.60 -0.61
C VAL A 316 3.86 -13.23 -1.43
N ILE A 317 2.90 -13.89 -0.76
CA ILE A 317 1.73 -14.50 -1.43
C ILE A 317 0.91 -13.41 -2.14
N SER A 318 0.82 -12.22 -1.57
CA SER A 318 0.12 -11.07 -2.17
C SER A 318 0.66 -10.68 -3.56
N LEU A 319 1.90 -11.09 -3.93
CA LEU A 319 2.43 -10.91 -5.28
C LEU A 319 1.67 -11.73 -6.33
N ALA A 320 0.93 -12.76 -5.94
CA ALA A 320 0.08 -13.54 -6.86
C ALA A 320 -1.01 -12.66 -7.53
N SER A 321 -1.32 -11.48 -6.97
CA SER A 321 -2.19 -10.49 -7.62
C SER A 321 -1.69 -10.03 -8.99
N MET A 322 -0.40 -10.18 -9.29
CA MET A 322 0.12 -9.94 -10.65
C MET A 322 -0.56 -10.83 -11.70
N ALA A 323 -1.03 -12.02 -11.30
CA ALA A 323 -1.71 -12.93 -12.20
C ALA A 323 -3.04 -12.36 -12.72
N SER A 324 -3.78 -11.59 -11.91
CA SER A 324 -5.01 -10.92 -12.35
C SER A 324 -4.73 -9.86 -13.42
N ASN A 325 -3.60 -9.17 -13.34
CA ASN A 325 -3.18 -8.20 -14.35
C ASN A 325 -2.80 -8.89 -15.68
N VAL A 326 -2.16 -10.06 -15.62
CA VAL A 326 -1.89 -10.86 -16.83
C VAL A 326 -3.19 -11.34 -17.46
N TYR A 327 -4.16 -11.76 -16.66
CA TYR A 327 -5.49 -12.13 -17.14
C TYR A 327 -6.18 -10.95 -17.87
N VAL A 328 -6.12 -9.73 -17.32
CA VAL A 328 -6.65 -8.54 -18.01
C VAL A 328 -5.94 -8.31 -19.34
N LYS A 329 -4.61 -8.41 -19.36
CA LYS A 329 -3.83 -8.24 -20.58
C LYS A 329 -4.27 -9.23 -21.69
N ASP A 330 -4.53 -10.48 -21.34
CA ASP A 330 -4.97 -11.51 -22.29
C ASP A 330 -6.40 -11.31 -22.83
N LEU A 331 -7.23 -10.61 -22.05
CA LEU A 331 -8.60 -10.26 -22.46
C LEU A 331 -8.68 -8.97 -23.27
N SER A 332 -7.69 -8.07 -23.13
CA SER A 332 -7.76 -6.71 -23.69
C SER A 332 -7.28 -6.69 -25.12
N ASP A 333 -7.92 -5.83 -25.93
CA ASP A 333 -7.59 -5.65 -27.35
C ASP A 333 -6.55 -4.53 -27.56
N SER A 334 -6.29 -3.70 -26.52
CA SER A 334 -5.31 -2.60 -26.58
C SER A 334 -4.63 -2.33 -25.24
N PRO A 335 -3.40 -1.74 -25.23
CA PRO A 335 -2.73 -1.33 -23.99
C PRO A 335 -3.52 -0.29 -23.17
N ASP A 336 -4.31 0.57 -23.82
CA ASP A 336 -5.12 1.58 -23.15
C ASP A 336 -6.32 0.95 -22.43
N GLU A 337 -6.90 -0.09 -23.01
CA GLU A 337 -7.94 -0.90 -22.39
C GLU A 337 -7.40 -1.62 -21.15
N VAL A 338 -6.19 -2.18 -21.20
CA VAL A 338 -5.50 -2.78 -20.03
C VAL A 338 -5.38 -1.77 -18.90
N LYS A 339 -4.84 -0.57 -19.20
CA LYS A 339 -4.64 0.49 -18.18
C LYS A 339 -5.96 0.92 -17.55
N ALA A 340 -6.98 1.18 -18.38
CA ALA A 340 -8.29 1.62 -17.92
C ALA A 340 -8.97 0.56 -17.02
N THR A 341 -8.88 -0.73 -17.41
CA THR A 341 -9.45 -1.84 -16.66
C THR A 341 -8.74 -2.05 -15.33
N ILE A 342 -7.39 -2.02 -15.30
CA ILE A 342 -6.62 -2.15 -14.05
C ILE A 342 -6.93 -0.98 -13.11
N SER A 343 -7.02 0.25 -13.64
CA SER A 343 -7.39 1.42 -12.83
C SER A 343 -8.78 1.29 -12.20
N THR A 344 -9.75 0.76 -12.96
CA THR A 344 -11.09 0.47 -12.44
C THR A 344 -11.07 -0.62 -11.37
N GLY A 345 -10.27 -1.68 -11.57
CA GLY A 345 -10.07 -2.74 -10.58
C GLY A 345 -9.53 -2.21 -9.26
N VAL A 346 -8.54 -1.32 -9.29
CA VAL A 346 -8.00 -0.65 -8.09
C VAL A 346 -9.10 0.14 -7.35
N SER A 347 -9.96 0.87 -8.08
CA SER A 347 -11.07 1.60 -7.46
C SER A 347 -12.09 0.66 -6.79
N ILE A 348 -12.41 -0.47 -7.45
CA ILE A 348 -13.29 -1.50 -6.87
C ILE A 348 -12.67 -2.13 -5.62
N ASN A 349 -11.35 -2.35 -5.65
CA ASN A 349 -10.60 -2.84 -4.50
C ASN A 349 -10.76 -1.89 -3.29
N HIS A 350 -10.61 -0.56 -3.48
CA HIS A 350 -10.82 0.42 -2.41
C HIS A 350 -12.24 0.42 -1.85
N VAL A 351 -13.26 0.18 -2.67
CA VAL A 351 -14.64 0.09 -2.16
C VAL A 351 -14.78 -1.04 -1.15
N ILE A 352 -14.27 -2.23 -1.45
CA ILE A 352 -14.40 -3.37 -0.52
C ILE A 352 -13.49 -3.23 0.71
N THR A 353 -12.28 -2.66 0.56
CA THR A 353 -11.33 -2.51 1.68
C THR A 353 -11.89 -1.62 2.79
N VAL A 354 -12.65 -0.58 2.45
CA VAL A 354 -13.32 0.29 3.42
C VAL A 354 -14.28 -0.50 4.32
N PHE A 355 -15.11 -1.36 3.73
CA PHE A 355 -16.06 -2.18 4.49
C PHE A 355 -15.34 -3.25 5.33
N ILE A 356 -14.33 -3.91 4.75
CA ILE A 356 -13.56 -4.93 5.47
C ILE A 356 -12.79 -4.32 6.65
N ALA A 357 -12.29 -3.10 6.53
CA ALA A 357 -11.64 -2.41 7.64
C ALA A 357 -12.60 -2.20 8.83
N LEU A 358 -13.81 -1.69 8.56
CA LEU A 358 -14.80 -1.43 9.59
C LEU A 358 -15.34 -2.72 10.22
N PHE A 359 -15.80 -3.66 9.39
CA PHE A 359 -16.34 -4.93 9.87
C PHE A 359 -15.27 -5.82 10.49
N GLY A 360 -14.04 -5.77 10.00
CA GLY A 360 -12.92 -6.51 10.57
C GLY A 360 -12.59 -6.08 12.00
N GLY A 361 -12.60 -4.77 12.30
CA GLY A 361 -12.45 -4.27 13.66
C GLY A 361 -13.55 -4.75 14.59
N TRP A 362 -14.81 -4.66 14.14
CA TRP A 362 -15.95 -5.18 14.88
C TRP A 362 -15.89 -6.69 15.12
N ILE A 363 -15.53 -7.48 14.09
CA ILE A 363 -15.39 -8.94 14.21
C ILE A 363 -14.29 -9.28 15.22
N TRP A 364 -13.15 -8.64 15.14
CA TRP A 364 -12.07 -8.94 16.07
C TRP A 364 -12.48 -8.61 17.52
N GLU A 365 -13.03 -7.42 17.77
CA GLU A 365 -13.43 -7.00 19.12
C GLU A 365 -14.54 -7.89 19.70
N THR A 366 -15.50 -8.36 18.88
CA THR A 366 -16.68 -9.09 19.37
C THR A 366 -16.59 -10.61 19.26
N LEU A 367 -15.96 -11.13 18.22
CA LEU A 367 -15.90 -12.54 17.86
C LEU A 367 -14.49 -13.16 17.93
N GLY A 368 -13.49 -12.34 18.21
CA GLY A 368 -12.10 -12.77 18.36
C GLY A 368 -11.30 -12.77 17.07
N ILE A 369 -9.98 -12.89 17.28
CA ILE A 369 -8.97 -12.89 16.22
C ILE A 369 -9.13 -14.09 15.28
N GLU A 370 -9.51 -15.23 15.80
CA GLU A 370 -9.72 -16.47 15.05
C GLU A 370 -10.77 -16.27 13.96
N THR A 371 -11.91 -15.67 14.31
CA THR A 371 -13.00 -15.40 13.38
C THR A 371 -12.57 -14.43 12.27
N LEU A 372 -11.77 -13.43 12.61
CA LEU A 372 -11.23 -12.48 11.63
C LEU A 372 -10.35 -13.19 10.58
N PHE A 373 -9.46 -14.09 10.99
CA PHE A 373 -8.59 -14.81 10.05
C PHE A 373 -9.30 -15.95 9.32
N ILE A 374 -10.33 -16.57 9.93
CA ILE A 374 -11.25 -17.47 9.21
C ILE A 374 -11.95 -16.71 8.09
N LEU A 375 -12.46 -15.50 8.35
CA LEU A 375 -13.08 -14.67 7.30
C LEU A 375 -12.10 -14.40 6.15
N SER A 376 -10.84 -14.04 6.45
CA SER A 376 -9.81 -13.83 5.42
C SER A 376 -9.57 -15.09 4.59
N ALA A 377 -9.48 -16.26 5.23
CA ALA A 377 -9.31 -17.54 4.56
C ALA A 377 -10.52 -17.89 3.66
N VAL A 378 -11.75 -17.67 4.14
CA VAL A 378 -12.99 -17.89 3.37
C VAL A 378 -13.03 -16.97 2.16
N LEU A 379 -12.72 -15.68 2.30
CA LEU A 379 -12.66 -14.73 1.19
C LEU A 379 -11.60 -15.15 0.16
N GLY A 380 -10.47 -15.66 0.62
CA GLY A 380 -9.46 -16.25 -0.26
C GLY A 380 -9.99 -17.48 -1.00
N LEU A 381 -10.66 -18.42 -0.33
CA LEU A 381 -11.26 -19.59 -0.96
C LEU A 381 -12.33 -19.19 -1.99
N CYS A 382 -13.15 -18.16 -1.70
CA CYS A 382 -14.07 -17.59 -2.68
C CYS A 382 -13.33 -17.04 -3.91
N ASN A 383 -12.20 -16.37 -3.70
CA ASN A 383 -11.33 -15.90 -4.80
C ASN A 383 -10.86 -17.06 -5.67
N SER A 384 -10.33 -18.14 -5.09
CA SER A 384 -9.87 -19.32 -5.81
C SER A 384 -10.99 -20.04 -6.54
N ALA A 385 -12.13 -20.27 -5.88
CA ALA A 385 -13.29 -20.89 -6.48
C ALA A 385 -13.77 -20.09 -7.72
N TYR A 386 -13.76 -18.75 -7.59
CA TYR A 386 -14.14 -17.86 -8.68
C TYR A 386 -13.08 -17.84 -9.79
N ALA A 387 -11.78 -17.83 -9.46
CA ALA A 387 -10.68 -17.92 -10.40
C ALA A 387 -10.72 -19.24 -11.18
N ALA A 388 -11.10 -20.35 -10.53
CA ALA A 388 -11.24 -21.64 -11.19
C ALA A 388 -12.29 -21.65 -12.33
N THR A 389 -13.25 -20.71 -12.33
CA THR A 389 -14.25 -20.55 -13.40
C THR A 389 -13.73 -19.84 -14.63
N ILE A 390 -12.51 -19.28 -14.60
CA ILE A 390 -11.89 -18.63 -15.75
C ILE A 390 -11.60 -19.67 -16.82
N LYS A 391 -12.07 -19.37 -18.02
CA LYS A 391 -11.70 -20.16 -19.21
C LYS A 391 -10.37 -19.63 -19.72
N THR A 392 -9.32 -20.43 -19.67
CA THR A 392 -8.05 -20.17 -20.36
C THR A 392 -8.19 -20.54 -21.84
N LYS A 393 -7.63 -19.71 -22.71
CA LYS A 393 -7.52 -20.04 -24.15
C LYS A 393 -6.60 -21.19 -24.35
#